data_34fafa6730b103e863783605c45bee6a
#
_entry.id   34fafa6730b103e863783605c45bee6a
#
_cell.length_a   1.000
_cell.length_b   1.000
_cell.length_c   1.000
_cell.angle_alpha   90.00
_cell.angle_beta   90.00
_cell.angle_gamma   90.00
#
_symmetry.space_group_name_H-M   'P 1'
#
loop_
_entity.id
_entity.type
_entity.pdbx_description
1 polymer ?
#
loop_
_entity_poly.entity_id
_entity_poly.type
_entity_poly.pdbx_seq_one_letter_code
_entity_poly.pdbx_strand_id
1 'polypeptide(L)'
;MTGGAGYIGAHVVRSLQQQGMTPVVLDDLSSGLARFVPAGVPFVQADINDTAAVAATMREHGCVGVIHVAGYKYAGVSVQRPLHTYTQNVTGTASVLAAMEAADVNHIVFSSSAAVFGTPDTELVTEDSPTRPESP
;
A
#
# COMPACT_ATOMS: atom_id res chain seq x y z
N MET A 1 0.72 8.26 -0.57
CA MET A 1 -0.29 7.20 -0.37
C MET A 1 -0.28 6.25 -1.54
N THR A 2 0.25 5.04 -1.39
CA THR A 2 0.16 4.00 -2.41
C THR A 2 -1.16 3.23 -2.24
N GLY A 3 -1.78 2.79 -3.34
CA GLY A 3 -3.10 2.17 -3.32
C GLY A 3 -4.23 3.13 -2.97
N GLY A 4 -4.04 4.43 -3.19
CA GLY A 4 -4.98 5.47 -2.80
C GLY A 4 -6.25 5.54 -3.63
N ALA A 5 -6.31 4.88 -4.80
CA ALA A 5 -7.51 4.76 -5.63
C ALA A 5 -8.34 3.51 -5.28
N GLY A 6 -7.87 2.66 -4.35
CA GLY A 6 -8.63 1.55 -3.79
C GLY A 6 -9.64 2.00 -2.73
N TYR A 7 -10.50 1.06 -2.28
CA TYR A 7 -11.54 1.36 -1.29
C TYR A 7 -10.95 1.91 0.02
N ILE A 8 -10.04 1.18 0.65
CA ILE A 8 -9.40 1.60 1.92
C ILE A 8 -8.58 2.87 1.70
N GLY A 9 -7.72 2.87 0.67
CA GLY A 9 -6.86 4.00 0.38
C GLY A 9 -7.61 5.31 0.19
N ALA A 10 -8.71 5.31 -0.56
CA ALA A 10 -9.52 6.49 -0.79
C ALA A 10 -10.16 7.06 0.50
N HIS A 11 -10.52 6.19 1.46
CA HIS A 11 -11.00 6.63 2.77
C HIS A 11 -9.89 7.25 3.61
N VAL A 12 -8.70 6.65 3.60
CA VAL A 12 -7.52 7.21 4.27
C VAL A 12 -7.16 8.56 3.69
N VAL A 13 -7.15 8.71 2.36
CA VAL A 13 -6.88 9.99 1.67
C VAL A 13 -7.85 11.08 2.14
N ARG A 14 -9.16 10.78 2.21
CA ARG A 14 -10.15 11.74 2.71
C ARG A 14 -9.92 12.11 4.17
N SER A 15 -9.58 11.13 5.02
CA SER A 15 -9.28 11.37 6.44
C SER A 15 -8.06 12.29 6.59
N LEU A 16 -7.00 12.07 5.80
CA LEU A 16 -5.82 12.93 5.80
C LEU A 16 -6.17 14.38 5.42
N GLN A 17 -6.97 14.59 4.37
CA GLN A 17 -7.44 15.93 3.98
C GLN A 17 -8.24 16.59 5.10
N GLN A 18 -9.13 15.86 5.77
CA GLN A 18 -9.93 16.41 6.88
C GLN A 18 -9.07 16.84 8.07
N GLN A 19 -7.88 16.24 8.23
CA GLN A 19 -6.90 16.61 9.23
C GLN A 19 -5.90 17.69 8.76
N GLY A 20 -6.15 18.31 7.60
CA GLY A 20 -5.29 19.37 7.05
C GLY A 20 -3.99 18.88 6.41
N MET A 21 -3.84 17.57 6.20
CA MET A 21 -2.70 17.02 5.46
C MET A 21 -2.92 17.12 3.96
N THR A 22 -1.83 17.12 3.21
CA THR A 22 -1.84 17.17 1.73
C THR A 22 -1.43 15.81 1.16
N PRO A 23 -2.37 14.85 1.00
CA PRO A 23 -2.03 13.55 0.43
C PRO A 23 -1.74 13.65 -1.07
N VAL A 24 -0.83 12.80 -1.53
CA VAL A 24 -0.60 12.48 -2.94
C VAL A 24 -0.91 11.01 -3.14
N VAL A 25 -1.64 10.66 -4.17
CA VAL A 25 -2.03 9.27 -4.48
C VAL A 25 -1.15 8.71 -5.60
N LEU A 26 -0.63 7.50 -5.38
CA LEU A 26 0.00 6.68 -6.40
C LEU A 26 -0.73 5.33 -6.45
N ASP A 27 -1.20 4.94 -7.64
CA ASP A 27 -1.99 3.72 -7.85
C ASP A 27 -1.88 3.28 -9.32
N ASP A 28 -1.78 2.00 -9.59
CA ASP A 28 -1.71 1.47 -10.95
C ASP A 28 -3.09 1.26 -11.61
N LEU A 29 -4.15 1.43 -10.82
CA LEU A 29 -5.55 1.18 -11.21
C LEU A 29 -5.86 -0.29 -11.57
N SER A 30 -5.01 -1.24 -11.20
CA SER A 30 -5.27 -2.67 -11.43
C SER A 30 -6.55 -3.16 -10.73
N SER A 31 -6.88 -2.57 -9.59
CA SER A 31 -8.15 -2.80 -8.88
C SER A 31 -8.78 -1.51 -8.34
N GLY A 32 -8.03 -0.42 -8.33
CA GLY A 32 -8.48 0.91 -7.94
C GLY A 32 -9.29 1.61 -9.03
N LEU A 33 -9.96 2.66 -8.66
CA LEU A 33 -10.75 3.48 -9.57
C LEU A 33 -10.35 4.95 -9.40
N ALA A 34 -9.88 5.58 -10.48
CA ALA A 34 -9.44 6.99 -10.45
C ALA A 34 -10.51 7.93 -9.86
N ARG A 35 -11.81 7.64 -10.06
CA ARG A 35 -12.92 8.42 -9.48
C ARG A 35 -13.00 8.37 -7.94
N PHE A 36 -12.28 7.46 -7.28
CA PHE A 36 -12.21 7.40 -5.82
C PHE A 36 -11.19 8.39 -5.24
N VAL A 37 -10.27 8.87 -6.06
CA VAL A 37 -9.33 9.93 -5.66
C VAL A 37 -10.11 11.24 -5.53
N PRO A 38 -10.09 11.90 -4.37
CA PRO A 38 -10.83 13.16 -4.19
C PRO A 38 -10.34 14.26 -5.12
N ALA A 39 -11.25 15.13 -5.55
CA ALA A 39 -10.90 16.26 -6.39
C ALA A 39 -9.82 17.13 -5.72
N GLY A 40 -8.84 17.57 -6.50
CA GLY A 40 -7.73 18.39 -6.01
C GLY A 40 -6.58 17.61 -5.35
N VAL A 41 -6.71 16.29 -5.17
CA VAL A 41 -5.61 15.45 -4.72
C VAL A 41 -4.73 15.09 -5.93
N PRO A 42 -3.41 15.35 -5.89
CA PRO A 42 -2.50 14.90 -6.93
C PRO A 42 -2.56 13.37 -7.08
N PHE A 43 -2.67 12.92 -8.32
CA PHE A 43 -2.74 11.49 -8.66
C PHE A 43 -1.68 11.13 -9.69
N VAL A 44 -0.88 10.13 -9.37
CA VAL A 44 0.13 9.54 -10.25
C VAL A 44 -0.27 8.09 -10.52
N GLN A 45 -0.52 7.77 -11.79
CA GLN A 45 -0.77 6.40 -12.20
C GLN A 45 0.56 5.70 -12.45
N ALA A 46 0.96 4.84 -11.52
CA ALA A 46 2.21 4.06 -11.60
C ALA A 46 2.11 2.77 -10.79
N ASP A 47 2.90 1.77 -11.21
CA ASP A 47 3.11 0.53 -10.44
C ASP A 47 4.10 0.80 -9.31
N ILE A 48 3.86 0.27 -8.11
CA ILE A 48 4.78 0.35 -6.97
C ILE A 48 6.11 -0.36 -7.25
N ASN A 49 6.17 -1.27 -8.22
CA ASN A 49 7.40 -1.92 -8.67
C ASN A 49 8.30 -0.98 -9.52
N ASP A 50 7.78 0.15 -9.98
CA ASP A 50 8.59 1.20 -10.63
C ASP A 50 9.19 2.13 -9.56
N THR A 51 10.32 1.71 -9.00
CA THR A 51 11.05 2.46 -7.97
C THR A 51 11.35 3.90 -8.39
N ALA A 52 11.66 4.12 -9.67
CA ALA A 52 12.00 5.44 -10.18
C ALA A 52 10.78 6.37 -10.19
N ALA A 53 9.63 5.89 -10.67
CA ALA A 53 8.38 6.66 -10.65
C ALA A 53 7.91 6.96 -9.22
N VAL A 54 8.04 6.00 -8.30
CA VAL A 54 7.69 6.19 -6.88
C VAL A 54 8.59 7.25 -6.24
N ALA A 55 9.91 7.18 -6.45
CA ALA A 55 10.86 8.16 -5.92
C ALA A 55 10.66 9.56 -6.52
N ALA A 56 10.40 9.64 -7.83
CA ALA A 56 10.09 10.90 -8.51
C ALA A 56 8.84 11.55 -7.91
N THR A 57 7.78 10.77 -7.72
CA THR A 57 6.53 11.25 -7.08
C THR A 57 6.80 11.84 -5.69
N MET A 58 7.61 11.16 -4.87
CA MET A 58 7.95 11.65 -3.53
C MET A 58 8.68 12.98 -3.56
N ARG A 59 9.66 13.12 -4.47
CA ARG A 59 10.44 14.37 -4.61
C ARG A 59 9.62 15.51 -5.16
N GLU A 60 8.87 15.29 -6.24
CA GLU A 60 8.07 16.30 -6.93
C GLU A 60 7.00 16.91 -6.01
N HIS A 61 6.46 16.10 -5.11
CA HIS A 61 5.43 16.55 -4.19
C HIS A 61 5.94 16.83 -2.77
N GLY A 62 7.24 16.76 -2.51
CA GLY A 62 7.81 17.01 -1.19
C GLY A 62 7.23 16.11 -0.10
N CYS A 63 7.05 14.83 -0.41
CA CYS A 63 6.46 13.89 0.54
C CYS A 63 7.34 13.71 1.78
N VAL A 64 6.74 13.72 2.97
CA VAL A 64 7.42 13.54 4.26
C VAL A 64 7.25 12.13 4.82
N GLY A 65 6.36 11.32 4.24
CA GLY A 65 6.10 9.96 4.66
C GLY A 65 5.24 9.21 3.67
N VAL A 66 5.16 7.90 3.85
CA VAL A 66 4.38 6.98 3.02
C VAL A 66 3.34 6.26 3.86
N ILE A 67 2.12 6.18 3.36
CA ILE A 67 1.12 5.21 3.82
C ILE A 67 0.97 4.19 2.69
N HIS A 68 1.42 2.96 2.96
CA HIS A 68 1.48 1.89 1.97
C HIS A 68 0.31 0.91 2.16
N VAL A 69 -0.66 1.00 1.26
CA VAL A 69 -1.87 0.14 1.22
C VAL A 69 -1.96 -0.65 -0.08
N ALA A 70 -1.15 -0.27 -1.09
CA ALA A 70 -1.06 -1.03 -2.31
C ALA A 70 -0.62 -2.47 -2.03
N GLY A 71 -1.26 -3.43 -2.68
CA GLY A 71 -0.92 -4.84 -2.56
C GLY A 71 -2.01 -5.73 -3.14
N TYR A 72 -1.64 -6.97 -3.42
CA TYR A 72 -2.54 -7.97 -3.95
C TYR A 72 -3.18 -8.75 -2.80
N LYS A 73 -4.51 -8.71 -2.69
CA LYS A 73 -5.27 -9.18 -1.50
C LYS A 73 -6.14 -10.42 -1.70
N TYR A 74 -6.10 -11.03 -2.89
CA TYR A 74 -7.00 -12.14 -3.22
C TYR A 74 -6.39 -13.48 -2.79
N ALA A 75 -6.59 -13.90 -1.53
CA ALA A 75 -5.99 -15.08 -0.93
C ALA A 75 -6.19 -16.36 -1.77
N GLY A 76 -7.41 -16.63 -2.28
CA GLY A 76 -7.67 -17.80 -3.13
C GLY A 76 -6.88 -17.81 -4.43
N VAL A 77 -6.64 -16.63 -5.04
CA VAL A 77 -5.82 -16.51 -6.25
C VAL A 77 -4.34 -16.51 -5.92
N SER A 78 -3.94 -16.06 -4.74
CA SER A 78 -2.53 -16.03 -4.32
C SER A 78 -1.91 -17.42 -4.33
N VAL A 79 -2.65 -18.44 -3.92
CA VAL A 79 -2.21 -19.85 -3.97
C VAL A 79 -2.03 -20.35 -5.41
N GLN A 80 -2.87 -19.87 -6.34
CA GLN A 80 -2.78 -20.25 -7.76
C GLN A 80 -1.69 -19.46 -8.50
N ARG A 81 -1.38 -18.24 -8.04
CA ARG A 81 -0.42 -17.32 -8.66
C ARG A 81 0.58 -16.76 -7.63
N PRO A 82 1.35 -17.64 -6.95
CA PRO A 82 2.20 -17.22 -5.83
C PRO A 82 3.27 -16.21 -6.24
N LEU A 83 3.93 -16.40 -7.39
CA LEU A 83 4.95 -15.47 -7.88
C LEU A 83 4.40 -14.08 -8.13
N HIS A 84 3.19 -13.97 -8.70
CA HIS A 84 2.54 -12.68 -8.89
C HIS A 84 2.26 -12.00 -7.54
N THR A 85 1.77 -12.76 -6.57
CA THR A 85 1.50 -12.24 -5.22
C THR A 85 2.77 -11.75 -4.54
N TYR A 86 3.86 -12.53 -4.60
CA TYR A 86 5.17 -12.10 -4.07
C TYR A 86 5.70 -10.86 -4.79
N THR A 87 5.58 -10.78 -6.12
CA THR A 87 5.99 -9.59 -6.86
C THR A 87 5.23 -8.36 -6.39
N GLN A 88 3.91 -8.45 -6.25
CA GLN A 88 3.10 -7.30 -5.84
C GLN A 88 3.29 -6.93 -4.36
N ASN A 89 3.40 -7.90 -3.47
CA ASN A 89 3.41 -7.62 -2.03
C ASN A 89 4.82 -7.50 -1.45
N VAL A 90 5.76 -8.33 -1.87
CA VAL A 90 7.12 -8.33 -1.32
C VAL A 90 8.05 -7.45 -2.15
N THR A 91 8.16 -7.72 -3.46
CA THR A 91 9.02 -6.91 -4.34
C THR A 91 8.51 -5.46 -4.42
N GLY A 92 7.20 -5.27 -4.55
CA GLY A 92 6.57 -3.94 -4.56
C GLY A 92 6.86 -3.15 -3.28
N THR A 93 6.73 -3.79 -2.11
CA THR A 93 7.08 -3.13 -0.83
C THR A 93 8.57 -2.79 -0.78
N ALA A 94 9.46 -3.71 -1.19
CA ALA A 94 10.90 -3.44 -1.26
C ALA A 94 11.22 -2.29 -2.22
N SER A 95 10.54 -2.21 -3.36
CA SER A 95 10.64 -1.11 -4.31
C SER A 95 10.23 0.24 -3.69
N VAL A 96 9.12 0.26 -2.94
CA VAL A 96 8.67 1.47 -2.22
C VAL A 96 9.72 1.89 -1.19
N LEU A 97 10.30 0.97 -0.42
CA LEU A 97 11.35 1.27 0.55
C LEU A 97 12.61 1.82 -0.12
N ALA A 98 13.04 1.24 -1.24
CA ALA A 98 14.16 1.75 -2.03
C ALA A 98 13.89 3.15 -2.60
N ALA A 99 12.65 3.42 -3.02
CA ALA A 99 12.23 4.74 -3.48
C ALA A 99 12.23 5.77 -2.34
N MET A 100 11.82 5.37 -1.13
CA MET A 100 11.88 6.21 0.08
C MET A 100 13.33 6.57 0.44
N GLU A 101 14.24 5.59 0.40
CA GLU A 101 15.67 5.83 0.61
C GLU A 101 16.21 6.82 -0.43
N ALA A 102 15.93 6.60 -1.71
CA ALA A 102 16.35 7.49 -2.79
C ALA A 102 15.76 8.90 -2.68
N ALA A 103 14.60 9.08 -2.06
CA ALA A 103 13.93 10.36 -1.89
C ALA A 103 14.14 10.99 -0.50
N ASP A 104 14.94 10.38 0.38
CA ASP A 104 15.16 10.79 1.77
C ASP A 104 13.87 10.89 2.60
N VAL A 105 12.95 9.96 2.39
CA VAL A 105 11.67 9.85 3.11
C VAL A 105 11.76 8.71 4.12
N ASN A 106 11.65 9.02 5.42
CA ASN A 106 11.99 8.08 6.49
C ASN A 106 10.80 7.58 7.32
N HIS A 107 9.57 7.99 6.99
CA HIS A 107 8.37 7.59 7.72
C HIS A 107 7.47 6.74 6.85
N ILE A 108 7.10 5.56 7.35
CA ILE A 108 6.15 4.67 6.68
C ILE A 108 5.11 4.12 7.64
N VAL A 109 3.86 4.10 7.18
CA VAL A 109 2.79 3.29 7.77
C VAL A 109 2.47 2.19 6.79
N PHE A 110 2.65 0.94 7.19
CA PHE A 110 2.40 -0.24 6.37
C PHE A 110 1.10 -0.91 6.77
N SER A 111 0.19 -1.08 5.81
CA SER A 111 -1.03 -1.84 6.03
C SER A 111 -0.74 -3.33 5.88
N SER A 112 -0.60 -4.02 6.99
CA SER A 112 -0.46 -5.47 7.04
C SER A 112 -1.79 -6.18 6.76
N SER A 113 -1.86 -7.47 6.99
CA SER A 113 -3.02 -8.32 6.76
C SER A 113 -3.36 -9.15 7.99
N ALA A 114 -4.65 -9.29 8.30
CA ALA A 114 -5.12 -10.24 9.30
C ALA A 114 -4.79 -11.71 8.91
N ALA A 115 -4.56 -11.98 7.62
CA ALA A 115 -4.12 -13.29 7.14
C ALA A 115 -2.77 -13.73 7.71
N VAL A 116 -1.97 -12.83 8.29
CA VAL A 116 -0.73 -13.15 8.98
C VAL A 116 -0.95 -14.12 10.16
N PHE A 117 -2.12 -14.10 10.77
CA PHE A 117 -2.46 -15.01 11.88
C PHE A 117 -2.92 -16.41 11.42
N GLY A 118 -3.24 -16.59 10.12
CA GLY A 118 -3.77 -17.85 9.58
C GLY A 118 -5.10 -18.23 10.22
N THR A 119 -5.23 -19.51 10.60
CA THR A 119 -6.36 -20.03 11.38
C THR A 119 -5.96 -20.04 12.85
N PRO A 120 -6.38 -19.07 13.66
CA PRO A 120 -6.01 -18.99 15.07
C PRO A 120 -6.72 -20.07 15.90
N ASP A 121 -6.05 -20.55 16.95
CA ASP A 121 -6.60 -21.52 17.90
C ASP A 121 -7.60 -20.87 18.90
N THR A 122 -7.76 -19.55 18.84
CA THR A 122 -8.62 -18.75 19.74
C THR A 122 -9.64 -17.95 18.93
N GLU A 123 -10.78 -17.65 19.55
CA GLU A 123 -11.84 -16.85 18.91
C GLU A 123 -11.41 -15.41 18.60
N LEU A 124 -10.53 -14.86 19.40
CA LEU A 124 -9.99 -13.50 19.24
C LEU A 124 -8.46 -13.54 19.15
N VAL A 125 -7.90 -12.71 18.29
CA VAL A 125 -6.45 -12.49 18.16
C VAL A 125 -6.06 -11.18 18.83
N THR A 126 -4.83 -11.16 19.36
CA THR A 126 -4.18 -9.99 19.94
C THR A 126 -2.85 -9.76 19.25
N GLU A 127 -2.15 -8.69 19.61
CA GLU A 127 -0.81 -8.38 19.11
C GLU A 127 0.22 -9.48 19.43
N ASP A 128 0.02 -10.22 20.52
CA ASP A 128 0.91 -11.32 20.94
C ASP A 128 0.54 -12.67 20.31
N SER A 129 -0.52 -12.72 19.51
CA SER A 129 -0.95 -13.97 18.86
C SER A 129 0.10 -14.47 17.86
N PRO A 130 0.36 -15.80 17.79
CA PRO A 130 1.32 -16.35 16.86
C PRO A 130 0.96 -16.04 15.41
N THR A 131 1.96 -15.65 14.61
CA THR A 131 1.77 -15.47 13.16
C THR A 131 2.04 -16.81 12.45
N ARG A 132 1.01 -17.30 11.74
CA ARG A 132 1.03 -18.58 11.02
C ARG A 132 0.32 -18.45 9.67
N PRO A 133 0.83 -17.64 8.72
CA PRO A 133 0.17 -17.44 7.44
C PRO A 133 0.04 -18.74 6.66
N GLU A 134 -1.10 -18.95 6.01
CA GLU A 134 -1.45 -20.15 5.25
C GLU A 134 -1.44 -19.92 3.73
N SER A 135 -1.16 -18.69 3.31
CA SER A 135 -1.10 -18.31 1.89
C SER A 135 0.02 -17.29 1.64
N PRO A 136 0.49 -17.19 0.38
CA PRO A 136 1.45 -16.16 -0.03
C PRO A 136 0.97 -14.74 0.22
#